data_d80f36122908a653e78f33c99986ae5d
#
_entry.id   d80f36122908a653e78f33c99986ae5d
#
_cell.length_a   1.000
_cell.length_b   1.000
_cell.length_c   1.000
_cell.angle_alpha   90.00
_cell.angle_beta   90.00
_cell.angle_gamma   90.00
#
_symmetry.space_group_name_H-M   'P 1'
#
loop_
_entity.id
_entity.type
_entity.pdbx_description
1 polymer ?
#
loop_
_entity_poly.entity_id
_entity_poly.type
_entity_poly.pdbx_seq_one_letter_code
_entity_poly.pdbx_strand_id
1 'polypeptide(L)'
;MPTVLVSLHSFTPIYAGIKRPWHVGTLYQSDTRLPPLLLKGLRAQADLVVGDNEPYAVSNETDYTIPVHGEARGLMNTGIEIRQDLISDQAGEAEWAERLATIFGEIETELRVQALLPAA
;
A
#
# COMPACT_ATOMS: atom_id res chain seq x y z
N MET A 1 -14.33 -0.77 -16.97
CA MET A 1 -13.09 0.03 -16.93
C MET A 1 -12.05 -0.66 -16.07
N PRO A 2 -10.82 -0.81 -16.53
CA PRO A 2 -9.77 -1.39 -15.70
C PRO A 2 -9.56 -0.57 -14.42
N THR A 3 -9.56 -1.25 -13.28
CA THR A 3 -9.57 -0.59 -11.98
C THR A 3 -8.59 -1.28 -11.03
N VAL A 4 -7.86 -0.48 -10.28
CA VAL A 4 -6.99 -0.94 -9.19
C VAL A 4 -7.59 -0.43 -7.88
N LEU A 5 -7.66 -1.29 -6.89
CA LEU A 5 -8.18 -0.94 -5.56
C LEU A 5 -7.02 -0.77 -4.57
N VAL A 6 -6.97 0.38 -3.93
CA VAL A 6 -6.02 0.65 -2.85
C VAL A 6 -6.79 1.02 -1.57
N SER A 7 -6.54 0.28 -0.50
CA SER A 7 -7.09 0.57 0.82
C SER A 7 -6.01 1.29 1.64
N LEU A 8 -6.22 2.56 1.95
CA LEU A 8 -5.24 3.41 2.61
C LEU A 8 -5.62 3.65 4.07
N HIS A 9 -4.73 3.26 4.97
CA HIS A 9 -4.91 3.37 6.43
C HIS A 9 -3.67 3.91 7.11
N SER A 10 -3.77 4.15 8.40
CA SER A 10 -2.63 4.46 9.26
C SER A 10 -2.60 3.52 10.46
N PHE A 11 -1.43 3.35 11.05
CA PHE A 11 -1.25 2.52 12.24
C PHE A 11 -0.47 3.27 13.32
N THR A 12 -0.69 2.89 14.56
CA THR A 12 0.01 3.51 15.70
C THR A 12 1.47 3.08 15.75
N PRO A 13 2.40 4.00 16.11
CA PRO A 13 3.83 3.65 16.19
C PRO A 13 4.17 2.68 17.31
N ILE A 14 3.32 2.61 18.34
CA ILE A 14 3.48 1.70 19.48
C ILE A 14 2.17 0.96 19.69
N TYR A 15 2.25 -0.35 19.82
CA TYR A 15 1.09 -1.20 20.12
C TYR A 15 1.43 -2.20 21.21
N ALA A 16 0.61 -2.22 22.27
CA ALA A 16 0.84 -3.07 23.46
C ALA A 16 2.27 -2.92 24.02
N GLY A 17 2.81 -1.70 24.06
CA GLY A 17 4.15 -1.39 24.56
C GLY A 17 5.29 -1.72 23.60
N ILE A 18 5.00 -2.26 22.43
CA ILE A 18 6.00 -2.66 21.43
C ILE A 18 6.09 -1.61 20.34
N LYS A 19 7.30 -1.11 20.08
CA LYS A 19 7.57 -0.19 18.99
C LYS A 19 7.49 -0.92 17.64
N ARG A 20 6.84 -0.27 16.68
CA ARG A 20 6.71 -0.76 15.32
C ARG A 20 7.71 -0.01 14.43
N PRO A 21 8.72 -0.71 13.87
CA PRO A 21 9.82 -0.05 13.15
C PRO A 21 9.45 0.45 11.76
N TRP A 22 8.37 -0.08 11.17
CA TRP A 22 7.99 0.26 9.81
C TRP A 22 7.45 1.67 9.71
N HIS A 23 7.91 2.40 8.70
CA HIS A 23 7.32 3.69 8.32
C HIS A 23 6.00 3.47 7.58
N VAL A 24 5.96 2.41 6.77
CA VAL A 24 4.84 2.09 5.91
C VAL A 24 4.79 0.59 5.68
N GLY A 25 3.61 0.02 5.60
CA GLY A 25 3.39 -1.38 5.26
C GLY A 25 2.61 -1.53 3.97
N THR A 26 2.95 -2.54 3.20
CA THR A 26 2.18 -3.01 2.05
C THR A 26 1.48 -4.29 2.45
N LEU A 27 0.15 -4.29 2.37
CA LEU A 27 -0.68 -5.40 2.81
C LEU A 27 -1.38 -6.05 1.63
N TYR A 28 -1.45 -7.38 1.64
CA TYR A 28 -2.11 -8.13 0.57
C TYR A 28 -2.55 -9.50 1.07
N GLN A 29 -3.41 -10.15 0.32
CA GLN A 29 -3.89 -11.50 0.61
C GLN A 29 -3.42 -12.47 -0.48
N SER A 30 -4.21 -12.67 -1.52
CA SER A 30 -3.90 -13.64 -2.59
C SER A 30 -3.44 -12.99 -3.88
N ASP A 31 -3.96 -11.79 -4.20
CA ASP A 31 -3.57 -11.09 -5.42
C ASP A 31 -2.19 -10.44 -5.23
N THR A 32 -1.23 -10.88 -6.03
CA THR A 32 0.16 -10.43 -5.96
C THR A 32 0.61 -9.65 -7.20
N ARG A 33 -0.34 -9.11 -7.98
CA ARG A 33 0.00 -8.31 -9.16
C ARG A 33 0.46 -6.91 -8.80
N LEU A 34 -0.24 -6.26 -7.87
CA LEU A 34 0.04 -4.90 -7.43
C LEU A 34 1.08 -4.79 -6.30
N PRO A 35 1.01 -5.62 -5.23
CA PRO A 35 1.90 -5.46 -4.07
C PRO A 35 3.39 -5.45 -4.38
N PRO A 36 3.94 -6.32 -5.26
CA PRO A 36 5.38 -6.26 -5.56
C PRO A 36 5.82 -4.94 -6.17
N LEU A 37 4.99 -4.30 -6.98
CA LEU A 37 5.29 -3.01 -7.60
C LEU A 37 5.30 -1.90 -6.55
N LEU A 38 4.36 -1.93 -5.62
CA LEU A 38 4.30 -0.99 -4.50
C LEU A 38 5.52 -1.15 -3.58
N LEU A 39 5.86 -2.39 -3.22
CA LEU A 39 7.05 -2.69 -2.41
C LEU A 39 8.31 -2.17 -3.08
N LYS A 40 8.47 -2.40 -4.37
CA LYS A 40 9.62 -1.90 -5.13
C LYS A 40 9.71 -0.38 -5.08
N GLY A 41 8.60 0.32 -5.33
CA GLY A 41 8.56 1.77 -5.30
C GLY A 41 8.89 2.35 -3.92
N LEU A 42 8.32 1.78 -2.87
CA LEU A 42 8.59 2.21 -1.50
C LEU A 42 10.03 1.92 -1.08
N ARG A 43 10.56 0.74 -1.39
CA ARG A 43 11.93 0.34 -1.05
C ARG A 43 12.99 1.11 -1.80
N ALA A 44 12.65 1.70 -2.95
CA ALA A 44 13.55 2.58 -3.67
C ALA A 44 13.83 3.89 -2.91
N GLN A 45 12.98 4.24 -1.93
CA GLN A 45 13.18 5.37 -1.04
C GLN A 45 14.00 4.93 0.18
N ALA A 46 15.29 5.19 0.16
CA ALA A 46 16.25 4.63 1.12
C ALA A 46 16.02 5.04 2.58
N ASP A 47 15.25 6.10 2.83
CA ASP A 47 14.92 6.57 4.18
C ASP A 47 13.76 5.79 4.82
N LEU A 48 13.10 4.88 4.09
CA LEU A 48 11.94 4.16 4.58
C LEU A 48 12.27 2.74 5.01
N VAL A 49 11.71 2.33 6.15
CA VAL A 49 11.61 0.92 6.55
C VAL A 49 10.24 0.44 6.11
N VAL A 50 10.20 -0.48 5.16
CA VAL A 50 8.97 -0.94 4.50
C VAL A 50 8.59 -2.33 4.99
N GLY A 51 7.35 -2.48 5.46
CA GLY A 51 6.79 -3.76 5.88
C GLY A 51 6.12 -4.49 4.73
N ASP A 52 6.43 -5.78 4.59
CA ASP A 52 5.76 -6.70 3.67
C ASP A 52 4.77 -7.53 4.48
N ASN A 53 3.47 -7.23 4.38
CA ASN A 53 2.43 -7.74 5.28
C ASN A 53 2.72 -7.45 6.76
N GLU A 54 3.32 -6.29 7.01
CA GLU A 54 3.58 -5.76 8.34
C GLU A 54 3.08 -4.32 8.42
N PRO A 55 2.49 -3.86 9.50
CA PRO A 55 2.30 -4.58 10.78
C PRO A 55 1.16 -5.60 10.78
N TYR A 56 0.39 -5.69 9.71
CA TYR A 56 -0.73 -6.65 9.60
C TYR A 56 -0.68 -7.39 8.28
N ALA A 57 -1.18 -8.64 8.28
CA ALA A 57 -1.56 -9.34 7.07
C ALA A 57 -3.08 -9.23 6.87
N VAL A 58 -3.53 -9.17 5.62
CA VAL A 58 -4.96 -9.14 5.30
C VAL A 58 -5.58 -10.51 5.58
N SER A 59 -6.73 -10.51 6.25
CA SER A 59 -7.51 -11.72 6.48
C SER A 59 -8.99 -11.48 6.25
N ASN A 60 -9.72 -12.53 5.90
CA ASN A 60 -11.18 -12.47 5.73
C ASN A 60 -11.91 -12.18 7.04
N GLU A 61 -11.27 -12.43 8.18
CA GLU A 61 -11.87 -12.28 9.51
C GLU A 61 -11.78 -10.84 10.01
N THR A 62 -10.67 -10.14 9.70
CA THR A 62 -10.39 -8.81 10.25
C THR A 62 -10.52 -7.68 9.23
N ASP A 63 -10.60 -8.01 7.94
CA ASP A 63 -10.63 -7.03 6.86
C ASP A 63 -11.93 -7.17 6.04
N TYR A 64 -12.36 -6.09 5.45
CA TYR A 64 -13.55 -6.06 4.61
C TYR A 64 -13.25 -5.56 3.20
N THR A 65 -12.62 -4.40 3.06
CA THR A 65 -12.41 -3.74 1.78
C THR A 65 -11.64 -4.61 0.80
N ILE A 66 -10.49 -5.16 1.22
CA ILE A 66 -9.65 -5.98 0.35
C ILE A 66 -10.30 -7.32 0.03
N PRO A 67 -10.78 -8.12 1.00
CA PRO A 67 -11.41 -9.40 0.67
C PRO A 67 -12.67 -9.25 -0.18
N VAL A 68 -13.55 -8.31 0.16
CA VAL A 68 -14.89 -8.20 -0.45
C VAL A 68 -14.85 -7.42 -1.75
N HIS A 69 -14.15 -6.30 -1.80
CA HIS A 69 -14.14 -5.41 -2.96
C HIS A 69 -12.94 -5.60 -3.89
N GLY A 70 -11.84 -6.17 -3.39
CA GLY A 70 -10.66 -6.48 -4.19
C GLY A 70 -10.63 -7.93 -4.63
N GLU A 71 -10.31 -8.83 -3.70
CA GLU A 71 -10.10 -10.26 -3.96
C GLU A 71 -11.33 -10.92 -4.61
N ALA A 72 -12.52 -10.73 -4.02
CA ALA A 72 -13.73 -11.37 -4.50
C ALA A 72 -14.15 -10.89 -5.90
N ARG A 73 -13.74 -9.69 -6.30
CA ARG A 73 -14.02 -9.13 -7.63
C ARG A 73 -12.89 -9.34 -8.62
N GLY A 74 -11.78 -9.95 -8.21
CA GLY A 74 -10.62 -10.17 -9.06
C GLY A 74 -9.89 -8.89 -9.46
N LEU A 75 -10.07 -7.80 -8.71
CA LEU A 75 -9.35 -6.55 -8.94
C LEU A 75 -7.93 -6.65 -8.40
N MET A 76 -6.98 -6.10 -9.14
CA MET A 76 -5.64 -5.84 -8.59
C MET A 76 -5.81 -4.94 -7.37
N ASN A 77 -5.27 -5.36 -6.23
CA ASN A 77 -5.51 -4.66 -4.98
C ASN A 77 -4.31 -4.72 -4.04
N THR A 78 -4.27 -3.77 -3.12
CA THR A 78 -3.32 -3.75 -2.02
C THR A 78 -3.82 -2.85 -0.91
N GLY A 79 -3.37 -3.09 0.31
CA GLY A 79 -3.51 -2.16 1.41
C GLY A 79 -2.21 -1.41 1.64
N ILE A 80 -2.32 -0.18 2.08
CA ILE A 80 -1.20 0.64 2.53
C ILE A 80 -1.50 1.08 3.96
N GLU A 81 -0.54 0.86 4.85
CA GLU A 81 -0.58 1.35 6.23
C GLU A 81 0.58 2.29 6.46
N ILE A 82 0.30 3.57 6.72
CA ILE A 82 1.32 4.58 7.04
C ILE A 82 1.37 4.76 8.56
N ARG A 83 2.57 4.77 9.15
CA ARG A 83 2.70 5.00 10.58
C ARG A 83 2.19 6.41 10.92
N GLN A 84 1.31 6.49 11.89
CA GLN A 84 0.50 7.66 12.20
C GLN A 84 1.33 8.92 12.54
N ASP A 85 2.48 8.76 13.19
CA ASP A 85 3.35 9.89 13.55
C ASP A 85 3.92 10.62 12.34
N LEU A 86 3.98 9.96 11.17
CA LEU A 86 4.50 10.53 9.92
C LEU A 86 3.49 11.42 9.21
N ILE A 87 2.22 11.31 9.54
CA ILE A 87 1.13 12.08 8.94
C ILE A 87 0.30 12.82 10.00
N SER A 88 0.94 13.21 11.09
CA SER A 88 0.29 13.90 12.21
C SER A 88 0.09 15.39 11.98
N ASP A 89 0.71 15.97 10.96
CA ASP A 89 0.59 17.38 10.59
C ASP A 89 0.48 17.56 9.07
N GLN A 90 0.22 18.80 8.63
CA GLN A 90 0.05 19.10 7.21
C GLN A 90 1.31 18.82 6.38
N ALA A 91 2.48 19.06 6.94
CA ALA A 91 3.75 18.82 6.24
C ALA A 91 3.94 17.31 5.98
N GLY A 92 3.66 16.47 6.97
CA GLY A 92 3.72 15.02 6.83
C GLY A 92 2.67 14.49 5.85
N GLU A 93 1.45 14.99 5.92
CA GLU A 93 0.40 14.61 4.98
C GLU A 93 0.78 14.95 3.54
N ALA A 94 1.30 16.15 3.31
CA ALA A 94 1.74 16.58 1.98
C ALA A 94 2.91 15.75 1.46
N GLU A 95 3.89 15.44 2.30
CA GLU A 95 5.03 14.59 1.97
C GLU A 95 4.57 13.21 1.51
N TRP A 96 3.69 12.56 2.27
CA TRP A 96 3.21 11.22 1.93
C TRP A 96 2.29 11.22 0.72
N ALA A 97 1.47 12.26 0.53
CA ALA A 97 0.69 12.41 -0.68
C ALA A 97 1.58 12.47 -1.92
N GLU A 98 2.67 13.24 -1.86
CA GLU A 98 3.63 13.35 -2.96
C GLU A 98 4.38 12.03 -3.20
N ARG A 99 4.86 11.36 -2.14
CA ARG A 99 5.51 10.05 -2.25
C ARG A 99 4.62 9.04 -2.96
N LEU A 100 3.37 8.92 -2.53
CA LEU A 100 2.42 7.96 -3.10
C LEU A 100 2.01 8.34 -4.52
N ALA A 101 1.81 9.62 -4.81
CA ALA A 101 1.48 10.07 -6.16
C ALA A 101 2.57 9.68 -7.16
N THR A 102 3.84 9.89 -6.81
CA THR A 102 4.98 9.50 -7.63
C THR A 102 5.02 7.99 -7.85
N ILE A 103 4.88 7.21 -6.77
CA ILE A 103 4.92 5.75 -6.84
C ILE A 103 3.74 5.21 -7.66
N PHE A 104 2.54 5.71 -7.46
CA PHE A 104 1.37 5.27 -8.23
C PHE A 104 1.50 5.61 -9.72
N GLY A 105 2.11 6.76 -10.05
CA GLY A 105 2.39 7.09 -11.45
C GLY A 105 3.35 6.09 -12.10
N GLU A 106 4.38 5.67 -11.40
CA GLU A 106 5.33 4.65 -11.86
C GLU A 106 4.65 3.28 -11.98
N ILE A 107 3.81 2.91 -11.01
CA ILE A 107 3.05 1.66 -11.03
C ILE A 107 2.09 1.63 -12.23
N GLU A 108 1.37 2.71 -12.48
CA GLU A 108 0.47 2.79 -13.63
C GLU A 108 1.21 2.54 -14.94
N THR A 109 2.38 3.16 -15.11
CA THR A 109 3.23 2.96 -16.28
C THR A 109 3.65 1.50 -16.41
N GLU A 110 4.09 0.88 -15.32
CA GLU A 110 4.52 -0.53 -15.32
C GLU A 110 3.35 -1.48 -15.61
N LEU A 111 2.17 -1.24 -15.05
CA LEU A 111 0.99 -2.05 -15.34
C LEU A 111 0.59 -1.99 -16.82
N ARG A 112 0.76 -0.82 -17.46
CA ARG A 112 0.51 -0.68 -18.90
C ARG A 112 1.55 -1.45 -19.71
N VAL A 113 2.82 -1.41 -19.31
CA VAL A 113 3.91 -2.19 -19.94
C VAL A 113 3.64 -3.68 -19.85
N GLN A 114 3.16 -4.15 -18.71
CA GLN A 114 2.81 -5.56 -18.49
C GLN A 114 1.45 -5.95 -19.12
N ALA A 115 0.77 -5.03 -19.79
CA ALA A 115 -0.57 -5.22 -20.36
C ALA A 115 -1.63 -5.61 -19.33
N LEU A 116 -1.43 -5.27 -18.06
CA LEU A 116 -2.43 -5.42 -16.99
C LEU A 116 -3.39 -4.23 -16.94
N LEU A 117 -3.02 -3.11 -17.56
CA LEU A 117 -3.86 -1.97 -17.89
C LEU A 117 -3.73 -1.66 -19.37
N PRO A 118 -4.75 -1.04 -20.02
CA PRO A 118 -4.66 -0.62 -21.42
C PRO A 118 -3.52 0.39 -21.62
N ALA A 119 -2.94 0.40 -22.82
CA ALA A 119 -1.98 1.43 -23.21
C ALA A 119 -2.62 2.82 -23.14
N ALA A 120 -1.82 3.84 -22.79
CA ALA A 120 -2.29 5.21 -22.69
C ALA A 120 -2.68 5.78 -24.06
#